data_f3eda82e7590ce023737ab8423a6776f
#
_entry.id   f3eda82e7590ce023737ab8423a6776f
#
_cell.length_a   1.000
_cell.length_b   1.000
_cell.length_c   1.000
_cell.angle_alpha   90.00
_cell.angle_beta   90.00
_cell.angle_gamma   90.00
#
_symmetry.space_group_name_H-M   'P 1'
#
loop_
_entity.id
_entity.type
_entity.pdbx_description
1 polymer ?
#
loop_
_entity_poly.entity_id
_entity_poly.type
_entity_poly.pdbx_seq_one_letter_code
_entity_poly.pdbx_strand_id
1 'polypeptide(L)'
;MKEKPIWKRNLSVLSIAVFIAGIAFSEIMPFLSLYINTLGNFSHQQLNFWSGIVYSGTFIVSAIVSPWWGKLADKKGRKPMILRAGIGMSLVIASMGLVQNVWQLLLFRMLQGVFAGFISNSNALVATETPKINSGQALGTVASATTAGTLLGPLVGGALTSIFSYRITFMITGCLLLICSILVLFFVHEDDFKPVTTKKLDKASGVI
;
A
#
# COMPACT_ATOMS: atom_id res chain seq x y z
N MET A 1 12.37 -28.34 17.82
CA MET A 1 12.51 -26.91 17.38
C MET A 1 11.37 -26.16 18.01
N LYS A 2 11.64 -25.14 18.89
CA LYS A 2 10.57 -24.31 19.47
C LYS A 2 9.95 -23.47 18.34
N GLU A 3 8.67 -23.65 18.07
CA GLU A 3 7.96 -22.81 17.10
C GLU A 3 8.13 -21.35 17.50
N LYS A 4 8.53 -20.52 16.53
CA LYS A 4 8.64 -19.06 16.76
C LYS A 4 7.25 -18.53 17.11
N PRO A 5 7.09 -17.69 18.15
CA PRO A 5 5.79 -17.12 18.49
C PRO A 5 5.17 -16.42 17.28
N ILE A 6 3.87 -16.58 17.07
CA ILE A 6 3.11 -16.14 15.88
C ILE A 6 3.41 -14.69 15.53
N TRP A 7 3.48 -13.77 16.52
CA TRP A 7 3.78 -12.38 16.28
C TRP A 7 5.16 -12.13 15.64
N LYS A 8 6.20 -12.96 15.94
CA LYS A 8 7.53 -12.83 15.31
C LYS A 8 7.49 -13.25 13.84
N ARG A 9 6.70 -14.27 13.51
CA ARG A 9 6.48 -14.68 12.12
C ARG A 9 5.73 -13.61 11.36
N ASN A 10 4.63 -13.10 11.92
CA ASN A 10 3.86 -12.01 11.34
C ASN A 10 4.72 -10.77 11.13
N LEU A 11 5.54 -10.39 12.12
CA LEU A 11 6.47 -9.26 12.01
C LEU A 11 7.45 -9.44 10.83
N SER A 12 8.06 -10.62 10.69
CA SER A 12 9.03 -10.86 9.61
C SER A 12 8.36 -10.80 8.24
N VAL A 13 7.21 -11.45 8.07
CA VAL A 13 6.47 -11.47 6.78
C VAL A 13 5.97 -10.07 6.43
N LEU A 14 5.37 -9.37 7.39
CA LEU A 14 4.86 -8.01 7.17
C LEU A 14 5.98 -7.00 6.90
N SER A 15 7.15 -7.13 7.56
CA SER A 15 8.29 -6.26 7.28
C SER A 15 8.78 -6.41 5.84
N ILE A 16 8.88 -7.65 5.33
CA ILE A 16 9.22 -7.90 3.92
C ILE A 16 8.13 -7.34 3.00
N ALA A 17 6.87 -7.59 3.32
CA ALA A 17 5.74 -7.15 2.50
C ALA A 17 5.65 -5.61 2.43
N VAL A 18 5.84 -4.89 3.55
CA VAL A 18 5.82 -3.41 3.53
C VAL A 18 7.07 -2.81 2.89
N PHE A 19 8.22 -3.49 2.96
CA PHE A 19 9.41 -3.10 2.23
C PHE A 19 9.17 -3.11 0.71
N ILE A 20 8.61 -4.21 0.19
CA ILE A 20 8.28 -4.34 -1.24
C ILE A 20 7.16 -3.36 -1.61
N ALA A 21 6.14 -3.19 -0.77
CA ALA A 21 5.10 -2.20 -0.99
C ALA A 21 5.67 -0.77 -1.01
N GLY A 22 6.65 -0.46 -0.15
CA GLY A 22 7.37 0.81 -0.14
C GLY A 22 8.09 1.08 -1.46
N ILE A 23 8.78 0.08 -2.02
CA ILE A 23 9.39 0.15 -3.35
C ILE A 23 8.29 0.45 -4.39
N ALA A 24 7.24 -0.38 -4.43
CA ALA A 24 6.17 -0.29 -5.42
C ALA A 24 5.44 1.06 -5.43
N PHE A 25 5.30 1.72 -4.27
CA PHE A 25 4.61 3.01 -4.19
C PHE A 25 5.50 4.19 -4.54
N SER A 26 6.81 4.10 -4.29
CA SER A 26 7.75 5.20 -4.50
C SER A 26 8.42 5.16 -5.86
N GLU A 27 8.56 3.99 -6.51
CA GLU A 27 9.21 3.87 -7.82
C GLU A 27 8.51 4.67 -8.92
N ILE A 28 7.18 4.81 -8.82
CA ILE A 28 6.36 5.45 -9.85
C ILE A 28 6.56 6.98 -9.86
N MET A 29 6.90 7.59 -8.73
CA MET A 29 6.98 9.04 -8.58
C MET A 29 7.88 9.73 -9.61
N PRO A 30 9.15 9.33 -9.78
CA PRO A 30 10.05 10.02 -10.69
C PRO A 30 9.71 9.80 -12.17
N PHE A 31 8.97 8.72 -12.50
CA PHE A 31 8.65 8.39 -13.91
C PHE A 31 7.25 8.81 -14.32
N LEU A 32 6.42 9.28 -13.41
CA LEU A 32 5.03 9.60 -13.70
C LEU A 32 4.90 10.62 -14.83
N SER A 33 5.68 11.70 -14.77
CA SER A 33 5.68 12.73 -15.82
C SER A 33 6.22 12.19 -17.16
N LEU A 34 7.27 11.36 -17.11
CA LEU A 34 7.81 10.73 -18.32
C LEU A 34 6.82 9.75 -18.93
N TYR A 35 6.12 8.98 -18.10
CA TYR A 35 5.08 8.07 -18.56
C TYR A 35 3.90 8.83 -19.18
N ILE A 36 3.43 9.91 -18.54
CA ILE A 36 2.36 10.78 -19.08
C ILE A 36 2.77 11.31 -20.47
N ASN A 37 4.03 11.72 -20.64
CA ASN A 37 4.53 12.20 -21.93
C ASN A 37 4.47 11.14 -23.05
N THR A 38 4.48 9.85 -22.71
CA THR A 38 4.29 8.77 -23.70
C THR A 38 2.83 8.52 -24.07
N LEU A 39 1.87 9.09 -23.32
CA LEU A 39 0.43 8.90 -23.53
C LEU A 39 -0.21 9.99 -24.39
N GLY A 40 0.57 10.99 -24.85
CA GLY A 40 0.10 12.05 -25.72
C GLY A 40 1.13 13.16 -25.92
N ASN A 41 0.80 14.15 -26.76
CA ASN A 41 1.65 15.30 -26.99
C ASN A 41 1.25 16.42 -26.02
N PHE A 42 2.08 16.66 -25.00
CA PHE A 42 1.83 17.66 -23.97
C PHE A 42 2.92 18.75 -24.01
N SER A 43 2.53 20.01 -23.86
CA SER A 43 3.49 21.07 -23.55
C SER A 43 4.05 20.88 -22.14
N HIS A 44 5.19 21.51 -21.81
CA HIS A 44 5.76 21.43 -20.46
C HIS A 44 4.79 21.86 -19.36
N GLN A 45 3.97 22.87 -19.58
CA GLN A 45 2.95 23.31 -18.62
C GLN A 45 1.84 22.25 -18.45
N GLN A 46 1.36 21.67 -19.53
CA GLN A 46 0.35 20.62 -19.50
C GLN A 46 0.89 19.36 -18.82
N LEU A 47 2.15 19.00 -19.06
CA LEU A 47 2.78 17.84 -18.43
C LEU A 47 2.86 17.98 -16.91
N ASN A 48 3.29 19.16 -16.43
CA ASN A 48 3.34 19.47 -15.00
C ASN A 48 1.95 19.46 -14.38
N PHE A 49 0.96 20.04 -15.04
CA PHE A 49 -0.42 20.06 -14.59
C PHE A 49 -1.01 18.65 -14.45
N TRP A 50 -0.87 17.82 -15.50
CA TRP A 50 -1.36 16.45 -15.48
C TRP A 50 -0.63 15.59 -14.45
N SER A 51 0.68 15.73 -14.32
CA SER A 51 1.46 15.02 -13.31
C SER A 51 0.97 15.37 -11.90
N GLY A 52 0.69 16.63 -11.63
CA GLY A 52 0.12 17.09 -10.35
C GLY A 52 -1.25 16.48 -10.08
N ILE A 53 -2.17 16.51 -11.05
CA ILE A 53 -3.53 15.97 -10.90
C ILE A 53 -3.50 14.46 -10.71
N VAL A 54 -2.76 13.74 -11.56
CA VAL A 54 -2.67 12.28 -11.52
C VAL A 54 -2.03 11.81 -10.22
N TYR A 55 -1.03 12.54 -9.71
CA TYR A 55 -0.42 12.27 -8.42
C TYR A 55 -1.38 12.55 -7.26
N SER A 56 -1.97 13.74 -7.22
CA SER A 56 -2.87 14.17 -6.13
C SER A 56 -4.15 13.36 -6.07
N GLY A 57 -4.66 12.90 -7.21
CA GLY A 57 -5.89 12.11 -7.30
C GLY A 57 -5.87 10.86 -6.41
N THR A 58 -4.74 10.16 -6.34
CA THR A 58 -4.58 9.00 -5.46
C THR A 58 -4.77 9.37 -3.98
N PHE A 59 -4.15 10.46 -3.52
CA PHE A 59 -4.20 10.89 -2.12
C PHE A 59 -5.55 11.45 -1.73
N ILE A 60 -6.19 12.23 -2.61
CA ILE A 60 -7.53 12.79 -2.37
C ILE A 60 -8.54 11.65 -2.17
N VAL A 61 -8.57 10.69 -3.08
CA VAL A 61 -9.48 9.54 -2.96
C VAL A 61 -9.15 8.71 -1.73
N SER A 62 -7.86 8.45 -1.46
CA SER A 62 -7.44 7.73 -0.26
C SER A 62 -7.90 8.42 1.02
N ALA A 63 -7.79 9.75 1.11
CA ALA A 63 -8.24 10.51 2.27
C ALA A 63 -9.76 10.37 2.48
N ILE A 64 -10.55 10.42 1.40
CA ILE A 64 -12.02 10.29 1.47
C ILE A 64 -12.44 8.89 1.94
N VAL A 65 -11.81 7.82 1.41
CA VAL A 65 -12.25 6.46 1.69
C VAL A 65 -11.61 5.85 2.94
N SER A 66 -10.51 6.39 3.44
CA SER A 66 -9.78 5.87 4.62
C SER A 66 -10.65 5.69 5.86
N PRO A 67 -11.58 6.62 6.24
CA PRO A 67 -12.44 6.43 7.40
C PRO A 67 -13.37 5.22 7.27
N TRP A 68 -13.85 4.91 6.06
CA TRP A 68 -14.72 3.75 5.84
C TRP A 68 -13.94 2.45 5.98
N TRP A 69 -12.73 2.40 5.41
CA TRP A 69 -11.86 1.24 5.53
C TRP A 69 -11.36 1.03 6.96
N GLY A 70 -11.11 2.11 7.72
CA GLY A 70 -10.81 2.02 9.15
C GLY A 70 -11.92 1.36 9.95
N LYS A 71 -13.16 1.83 9.79
CA LYS A 71 -14.35 1.23 10.43
C LYS A 71 -14.54 -0.25 10.04
N LEU A 72 -14.25 -0.60 8.79
CA LEU A 72 -14.36 -1.98 8.33
C LEU A 72 -13.25 -2.86 8.92
N ALA A 73 -12.02 -2.32 9.05
CA ALA A 73 -10.91 -2.99 9.69
C ALA A 73 -11.20 -3.30 11.18
N ASP A 74 -11.85 -2.37 11.87
CA ASP A 74 -12.26 -2.57 13.28
C ASP A 74 -13.36 -3.62 13.45
N LYS A 75 -14.15 -3.89 12.39
CA LYS A 75 -15.22 -4.90 12.39
C LYS A 75 -14.78 -6.27 11.87
N LYS A 76 -13.91 -6.31 10.85
CA LYS A 76 -13.54 -7.54 10.12
C LYS A 76 -12.10 -8.01 10.36
N GLY A 77 -11.29 -7.22 11.06
CA GLY A 77 -9.87 -7.51 11.29
C GLY A 77 -8.93 -6.79 10.30
N ARG A 78 -7.66 -6.78 10.65
CA ARG A 78 -6.61 -6.09 9.88
C ARG A 78 -6.10 -6.93 8.71
N LYS A 79 -5.97 -8.26 8.88
CA LYS A 79 -5.52 -9.16 7.81
C LYS A 79 -6.39 -9.09 6.56
N PRO A 80 -7.74 -9.18 6.62
CA PRO A 80 -8.58 -9.01 5.44
C PRO A 80 -8.41 -7.65 4.75
N MET A 81 -8.14 -6.59 5.53
CA MET A 81 -7.91 -5.25 4.97
C MET A 81 -6.55 -5.12 4.28
N ILE A 82 -5.51 -5.77 4.80
CA ILE A 82 -4.20 -5.87 4.14
C ILE A 82 -4.33 -6.59 2.80
N LEU A 83 -5.03 -7.74 2.79
CA LEU A 83 -5.24 -8.53 1.57
C LEU A 83 -6.05 -7.77 0.52
N ARG A 84 -7.15 -7.13 0.92
CA ARG A 84 -7.93 -6.27 0.04
C ARG A 84 -7.05 -5.17 -0.59
N ALA A 85 -6.28 -4.46 0.24
CA ALA A 85 -5.41 -3.40 -0.22
C ALA A 85 -4.33 -3.94 -1.16
N GLY A 86 -3.64 -5.01 -0.78
CA GLY A 86 -2.56 -5.59 -1.58
C GLY A 86 -3.04 -6.14 -2.93
N ILE A 87 -4.10 -6.94 -2.95
CA ILE A 87 -4.66 -7.50 -4.19
C ILE A 87 -5.25 -6.39 -5.07
N GLY A 88 -6.05 -5.49 -4.49
CA GLY A 88 -6.64 -4.38 -5.24
C GLY A 88 -5.59 -3.46 -5.86
N MET A 89 -4.57 -3.08 -5.09
CA MET A 89 -3.46 -2.25 -5.59
C MET A 89 -2.62 -2.98 -6.64
N SER A 90 -2.36 -4.29 -6.49
CA SER A 90 -1.60 -5.06 -7.47
C SER A 90 -2.29 -5.08 -8.83
N LEU A 91 -3.60 -5.32 -8.85
CA LEU A 91 -4.40 -5.32 -10.09
C LEU A 91 -4.44 -3.93 -10.73
N VAL A 92 -4.67 -2.89 -9.93
CA VAL A 92 -4.73 -1.51 -10.41
C VAL A 92 -3.38 -1.07 -10.97
N ILE A 93 -2.27 -1.34 -10.28
CA ILE A 93 -0.92 -0.97 -10.74
C ILE A 93 -0.56 -1.73 -12.01
N ALA A 94 -0.81 -3.04 -12.07
CA ALA A 94 -0.58 -3.80 -13.29
C ALA A 94 -1.39 -3.23 -14.48
N SER A 95 -2.65 -2.84 -14.24
CA SER A 95 -3.52 -2.25 -15.27
C SER A 95 -3.05 -0.88 -15.75
N MET A 96 -2.29 -0.12 -14.93
CA MET A 96 -1.67 1.14 -15.39
C MET A 96 -0.69 0.92 -16.54
N GLY A 97 -0.09 -0.27 -16.67
CA GLY A 97 0.73 -0.64 -17.83
C GLY A 97 -0.04 -0.73 -19.16
N LEU A 98 -1.38 -0.85 -19.11
CA LEU A 98 -2.24 -1.03 -20.28
C LEU A 98 -2.92 0.27 -20.72
N VAL A 99 -2.75 1.38 -20.00
CA VAL A 99 -3.44 2.63 -20.32
C VAL A 99 -2.92 3.24 -21.64
N GLN A 100 -3.82 3.91 -22.34
CA GLN A 100 -3.56 4.52 -23.64
C GLN A 100 -3.62 6.05 -23.63
N ASN A 101 -4.18 6.64 -22.57
CA ASN A 101 -4.31 8.07 -22.41
C ASN A 101 -4.26 8.50 -20.95
N VAL A 102 -4.05 9.80 -20.71
CA VAL A 102 -3.88 10.37 -19.37
C VAL A 102 -5.14 10.25 -18.50
N TRP A 103 -6.33 10.23 -19.10
CA TRP A 103 -7.59 10.08 -18.36
C TRP A 103 -7.76 8.69 -17.77
N GLN A 104 -7.39 7.65 -18.52
CA GLN A 104 -7.36 6.28 -18.01
C GLN A 104 -6.33 6.17 -16.88
N LEU A 105 -5.15 6.78 -17.03
CA LEU A 105 -4.14 6.79 -15.97
C LEU A 105 -4.68 7.47 -14.71
N LEU A 106 -5.36 8.61 -14.82
CA LEU A 106 -5.99 9.32 -13.70
C LEU A 106 -7.03 8.41 -13.01
N LEU A 107 -7.88 7.73 -13.80
CA LEU A 107 -8.87 6.80 -13.25
C LEU A 107 -8.22 5.69 -12.43
N PHE A 108 -7.19 5.03 -12.96
CA PHE A 108 -6.48 3.98 -12.22
C PHE A 108 -5.74 4.52 -11.00
N ARG A 109 -5.22 5.74 -11.04
CA ARG A 109 -4.65 6.40 -9.87
C ARG A 109 -5.68 6.67 -8.78
N MET A 110 -6.88 7.11 -9.15
CA MET A 110 -7.99 7.27 -8.20
C MET A 110 -8.40 5.92 -7.62
N LEU A 111 -8.50 4.86 -8.45
CA LEU A 111 -8.77 3.49 -7.99
C LEU A 111 -7.67 2.98 -7.03
N GLN A 112 -6.40 3.29 -7.30
CA GLN A 112 -5.31 2.99 -6.38
C GLN A 112 -5.55 3.63 -5.00
N GLY A 113 -6.05 4.86 -4.96
CA GLY A 113 -6.46 5.55 -3.73
C GLY A 113 -7.57 4.80 -2.97
N VAL A 114 -8.56 4.23 -3.69
CA VAL A 114 -9.62 3.42 -3.09
C VAL A 114 -9.06 2.19 -2.37
N PHE A 115 -8.05 1.54 -2.96
CA PHE A 115 -7.42 0.35 -2.37
C PHE A 115 -6.28 0.67 -1.39
N ALA A 116 -6.01 1.94 -1.07
CA ALA A 116 -4.99 2.33 -0.12
C ALA A 116 -5.17 1.69 1.26
N GLY A 117 -4.08 1.65 2.05
CA GLY A 117 -4.11 1.20 3.43
C GLY A 117 -3.31 -0.07 3.73
N PHE A 118 -2.51 -0.60 2.79
CA PHE A 118 -1.68 -1.79 3.00
C PHE A 118 -0.70 -1.58 4.17
N ILE A 119 0.11 -0.53 4.12
CA ILE A 119 1.12 -0.23 5.16
C ILE A 119 0.46 0.10 6.50
N SER A 120 -0.59 0.92 6.51
CA SER A 120 -1.27 1.33 7.76
C SER A 120 -1.95 0.16 8.47
N ASN A 121 -2.60 -0.76 7.74
CA ASN A 121 -3.17 -1.96 8.35
C ASN A 121 -2.10 -2.95 8.78
N SER A 122 -0.96 -3.05 8.08
CA SER A 122 0.18 -3.86 8.50
C SER A 122 0.78 -3.35 9.82
N ASN A 123 0.97 -2.04 9.95
CA ASN A 123 1.41 -1.42 11.21
C ASN A 123 0.41 -1.67 12.34
N ALA A 124 -0.89 -1.52 12.07
CA ALA A 124 -1.94 -1.76 13.06
C ALA A 124 -1.97 -3.22 13.52
N LEU A 125 -1.81 -4.19 12.61
CA LEU A 125 -1.76 -5.61 12.95
C LEU A 125 -0.53 -5.92 13.83
N VAL A 126 0.65 -5.43 13.47
CA VAL A 126 1.86 -5.59 14.28
C VAL A 126 1.69 -4.96 15.67
N ALA A 127 1.07 -3.78 15.75
CA ALA A 127 0.83 -3.10 17.03
C ALA A 127 -0.10 -3.88 17.96
N THR A 128 -1.12 -4.54 17.39
CA THR A 128 -2.14 -5.29 18.19
C THR A 128 -1.64 -6.66 18.62
N GLU A 129 -0.86 -7.36 17.81
CA GLU A 129 -0.42 -8.72 18.10
C GLU A 129 0.91 -8.79 18.86
N THR A 130 1.72 -7.74 18.83
CA THR A 130 3.02 -7.75 19.52
C THR A 130 2.85 -7.46 21.00
N PRO A 131 3.49 -8.25 21.90
CA PRO A 131 3.50 -7.96 23.33
C PRO A 131 3.99 -6.54 23.61
N LYS A 132 3.38 -5.83 24.57
CA LYS A 132 3.67 -4.41 24.88
C LYS A 132 5.16 -4.11 25.04
N ILE A 133 5.90 -5.03 25.69
CA ILE A 133 7.34 -4.88 25.92
C ILE A 133 8.17 -4.85 24.63
N ASN A 134 7.68 -5.47 23.55
CA ASN A 134 8.35 -5.56 22.24
C ASN A 134 7.74 -4.65 21.17
N SER A 135 6.62 -3.96 21.49
CA SER A 135 5.83 -3.19 20.51
C SER A 135 6.65 -2.08 19.83
N GLY A 136 7.45 -1.35 20.60
CA GLY A 136 8.33 -0.30 20.04
C GLY A 136 9.35 -0.85 19.04
N GLN A 137 10.01 -1.97 19.38
CA GLN A 137 10.96 -2.62 18.48
C GLN A 137 10.27 -3.16 17.22
N ALA A 138 9.12 -3.80 17.36
CA ALA A 138 8.37 -4.36 16.23
C ALA A 138 7.90 -3.27 15.25
N LEU A 139 7.31 -2.20 15.76
CA LEU A 139 6.89 -1.05 14.96
C LEU A 139 8.08 -0.34 14.32
N GLY A 140 9.19 -0.18 15.04
CA GLY A 140 10.43 0.35 14.51
C GLY A 140 10.97 -0.48 13.33
N THR A 141 10.90 -1.81 13.43
CA THR A 141 11.32 -2.73 12.34
C THR A 141 10.45 -2.53 11.09
N VAL A 142 9.11 -2.46 11.23
CA VAL A 142 8.20 -2.25 10.10
C VAL A 142 8.40 -0.84 9.50
N ALA A 143 8.58 0.18 10.34
CA ALA A 143 8.84 1.55 9.88
C ALA A 143 10.17 1.63 9.10
N SER A 144 11.23 1.02 9.62
CA SER A 144 12.53 0.94 8.93
C SER A 144 12.44 0.21 7.60
N ALA A 145 11.70 -0.91 7.54
CA ALA A 145 11.47 -1.65 6.31
C ALA A 145 10.70 -0.80 5.28
N THR A 146 9.65 -0.10 5.70
CA THR A 146 8.88 0.80 4.84
C THR A 146 9.76 1.92 4.30
N THR A 147 10.53 2.59 5.17
CA THR A 147 11.42 3.69 4.78
C THR A 147 12.50 3.22 3.81
N ALA A 148 13.15 2.08 4.10
CA ALA A 148 14.14 1.50 3.21
C ALA A 148 13.55 1.17 1.82
N GLY A 149 12.34 0.59 1.78
CA GLY A 149 11.63 0.34 0.53
C GLY A 149 11.33 1.63 -0.24
N THR A 150 10.84 2.66 0.43
CA THR A 150 10.54 3.96 -0.17
C THR A 150 11.79 4.66 -0.72
N LEU A 151 12.92 4.54 -0.04
CA LEU A 151 14.20 5.10 -0.51
C LEU A 151 14.77 4.35 -1.72
N LEU A 152 14.61 3.02 -1.76
CA LEU A 152 15.09 2.18 -2.85
C LEU A 152 14.17 2.20 -4.08
N GLY A 153 12.90 2.55 -3.92
CA GLY A 153 11.92 2.54 -5.00
C GLY A 153 12.36 3.30 -6.26
N PRO A 154 12.79 4.57 -6.16
CA PRO A 154 13.28 5.32 -7.32
C PRO A 154 14.46 4.67 -8.04
N LEU A 155 15.36 4.01 -7.31
CA LEU A 155 16.51 3.29 -7.88
C LEU A 155 16.05 2.02 -8.61
N VAL A 156 15.18 1.24 -7.98
CA VAL A 156 14.61 0.02 -8.58
C VAL A 156 13.78 0.37 -9.82
N GLY A 157 12.91 1.38 -9.72
CA GLY A 157 12.11 1.84 -10.84
C GLY A 157 12.99 2.39 -11.99
N GLY A 158 14.06 3.13 -11.69
CA GLY A 158 15.05 3.60 -12.67
C GLY A 158 15.73 2.44 -13.39
N ALA A 159 16.17 1.43 -12.66
CA ALA A 159 16.77 0.23 -13.24
C ALA A 159 15.76 -0.54 -14.11
N LEU A 160 14.53 -0.72 -13.63
CA LEU A 160 13.49 -1.40 -14.40
C LEU A 160 13.12 -0.65 -15.68
N THR A 161 12.96 0.67 -15.62
CA THR A 161 12.60 1.47 -16.80
C THR A 161 13.76 1.66 -17.79
N SER A 162 15.01 1.49 -17.37
CA SER A 162 16.16 1.49 -18.28
C SER A 162 16.29 0.19 -19.08
N ILE A 163 15.80 -0.94 -18.52
CA ILE A 163 15.84 -2.25 -19.17
C ILE A 163 14.52 -2.54 -19.90
N PHE A 164 13.40 -2.16 -19.29
CA PHE A 164 12.05 -2.41 -19.78
C PHE A 164 11.32 -1.10 -20.04
N SER A 165 10.21 -1.18 -20.78
CA SER A 165 9.32 -0.02 -20.94
C SER A 165 8.57 0.30 -19.62
N TYR A 166 8.09 1.54 -19.47
CA TYR A 166 7.23 1.94 -18.34
C TYR A 166 6.04 0.99 -18.14
N ARG A 167 5.45 0.51 -19.22
CA ARG A 167 4.30 -0.42 -19.20
C ARG A 167 4.66 -1.75 -18.54
N ILE A 168 5.80 -2.32 -18.89
CA ILE A 168 6.28 -3.58 -18.31
C ILE A 168 6.66 -3.37 -16.84
N THR A 169 7.24 -2.24 -16.48
CA THR A 169 7.57 -1.90 -15.10
C THR A 169 6.33 -1.91 -14.23
N PHE A 170 5.22 -1.28 -14.65
CA PHE A 170 3.94 -1.35 -13.91
C PHE A 170 3.43 -2.78 -13.73
N MET A 171 3.55 -3.63 -14.75
CA MET A 171 3.14 -5.04 -14.68
C MET A 171 3.99 -5.82 -13.68
N ILE A 172 5.33 -5.65 -13.72
CA ILE A 172 6.26 -6.29 -12.78
C ILE A 172 5.93 -5.88 -11.35
N THR A 173 5.73 -4.60 -11.11
CA THR A 173 5.39 -4.06 -9.78
C THR A 173 4.07 -4.59 -9.28
N GLY A 174 3.05 -4.64 -10.13
CA GLY A 174 1.76 -5.25 -9.80
C GLY A 174 1.91 -6.74 -9.44
N CYS A 175 2.68 -7.51 -10.21
CA CYS A 175 2.96 -8.91 -9.91
C CYS A 175 3.71 -9.08 -8.59
N LEU A 176 4.71 -8.26 -8.29
CA LEU A 176 5.43 -8.29 -6.99
C LEU A 176 4.50 -8.02 -5.82
N LEU A 177 3.63 -7.04 -5.90
CA LEU A 177 2.62 -6.76 -4.88
C LEU A 177 1.61 -7.91 -4.73
N LEU A 178 1.24 -8.58 -5.83
CA LEU A 178 0.37 -9.75 -5.77
C LEU A 178 1.05 -10.89 -5.02
N ILE A 179 2.31 -11.18 -5.33
CA ILE A 179 3.12 -12.19 -4.63
C ILE A 179 3.19 -11.86 -3.14
N CYS A 180 3.46 -10.60 -2.77
CA CYS A 180 3.46 -10.16 -1.38
C CYS A 180 2.10 -10.38 -0.70
N SER A 181 1.00 -10.10 -1.40
CA SER A 181 -0.35 -10.32 -0.87
C SER A 181 -0.64 -11.81 -0.64
N ILE A 182 -0.15 -12.67 -1.54
CA ILE A 182 -0.23 -14.13 -1.40
C ILE A 182 0.58 -14.59 -0.19
N LEU A 183 1.80 -14.08 -0.01
CA LEU A 183 2.61 -14.39 1.18
C LEU A 183 1.90 -13.98 2.48
N VAL A 184 1.28 -12.79 2.51
CA VAL A 184 0.48 -12.35 3.65
C VAL A 184 -0.73 -13.29 3.87
N LEU A 185 -1.39 -13.74 2.81
CA LEU A 185 -2.54 -14.66 2.90
C LEU A 185 -2.18 -15.94 3.65
N PHE A 186 -1.06 -16.57 3.29
CA PHE A 186 -0.66 -17.87 3.81
C PHE A 186 0.12 -17.82 5.13
N PHE A 187 0.96 -16.82 5.32
CA PHE A 187 1.90 -16.79 6.44
C PHE A 187 1.51 -15.85 7.58
N VAL A 188 0.66 -14.86 7.35
CA VAL A 188 0.18 -13.97 8.41
C VAL A 188 -1.08 -14.55 9.02
N HIS A 189 -1.16 -14.58 10.36
CA HIS A 189 -2.32 -15.03 11.11
C HIS A 189 -2.77 -13.90 12.05
N GLU A 190 -4.07 -13.73 12.21
CA GLU A 190 -4.70 -12.76 13.10
C GLU A 190 -5.61 -13.56 14.04
N ASP A 191 -5.02 -14.06 15.15
CA ASP A 191 -5.69 -15.06 16.00
C ASP A 191 -6.55 -14.44 17.12
N ASP A 192 -6.22 -13.23 17.58
CA ASP A 192 -6.88 -12.56 18.72
C ASP A 192 -7.82 -11.41 18.32
N PHE A 193 -8.33 -11.43 17.10
CA PHE A 193 -9.21 -10.37 16.64
C PHE A 193 -10.53 -10.36 17.44
N LYS A 194 -10.76 -9.26 18.16
CA LYS A 194 -12.03 -8.96 18.83
C LYS A 194 -12.68 -7.75 18.16
N PRO A 195 -13.84 -7.92 17.50
CA PRO A 195 -14.55 -6.80 16.89
C PRO A 195 -14.83 -5.69 17.91
N VAL A 196 -14.51 -4.46 17.56
CA VAL A 196 -14.87 -3.30 18.36
C VAL A 196 -16.38 -3.10 18.27
N THR A 197 -17.10 -3.47 19.31
CA THR A 197 -18.56 -3.26 19.39
C THR A 197 -18.83 -1.78 19.62
N THR A 198 -19.62 -1.16 18.76
CA THR A 198 -19.98 0.28 18.74
C THR A 198 -20.54 0.82 20.09
N LYS A 199 -20.99 -0.04 20.99
CA LYS A 199 -21.47 0.33 22.34
C LYS A 199 -20.41 0.98 23.25
N LYS A 200 -19.09 0.87 22.95
CA LYS A 200 -18.05 1.52 23.75
C LYS A 200 -17.76 2.96 23.35
N LEU A 201 -18.13 3.37 22.15
CA LEU A 201 -17.89 4.74 21.69
C LEU A 201 -18.94 5.72 22.24
N ASP A 202 -20.20 5.27 22.44
CA ASP A 202 -21.24 6.13 23.02
C ASP A 202 -21.05 6.41 24.51
N LYS A 203 -20.28 5.58 25.23
CA LYS A 203 -19.94 5.85 26.64
C LYS A 203 -18.74 6.79 26.81
N ALA A 204 -17.90 6.94 25.80
CA ALA A 204 -16.76 7.87 25.84
C ALA A 204 -17.13 9.28 25.34
N SER A 205 -18.21 9.42 24.57
CA SER A 205 -18.73 10.71 24.10
C SER A 205 -19.79 11.32 25.04
N GLY A 206 -20.14 10.65 26.09
CA GLY A 206 -21.12 11.10 27.10
C GLY A 206 -20.52 11.84 28.31
N VAL A 207 -19.27 12.29 28.24
CA VAL A 207 -18.64 13.15 29.25
C VAL A 207 -18.24 14.47 28.58
N ILE A 208 -19.20 15.31 28.36
CA ILE A 208 -19.12 16.78 28.44
C ILE A 208 -20.43 17.26 29.03
#